data_80f82f462c001dae1831a0b32dea7293
#
_entry.id   80f82f462c001dae1831a0b32dea7293
#
_cell.length_a   1.000
_cell.length_b   1.000
_cell.length_c   1.000
_cell.angle_alpha   90.00
_cell.angle_beta   90.00
_cell.angle_gamma   90.00
#
_symmetry.space_group_name_H-M   'P 1'
#
loop_
_entity.id
_entity.type
_entity.pdbx_description
1 polymer ?
#
loop_
_entity_poly.entity_id
_entity_poly.type
_entity_poly.pdbx_seq_one_letter_code
_entity_poly.pdbx_strand_id
1 'polypeptide(L)'
;ALFAVNTIKEERGIDIPVMVSGTITDNSGRTLSGQTPEAFYNSISHGDLLSVGFNCALGADQMRQYIAELAGVSEIYVSCYPNAGLPNEFGEYDDTPEGMSKVISEWCENGWVNIVGGCCGTTPDHIAAISKACKQFSPRPLPTMA
;
A
#
# COMPACT_ATOMS: atom_id res chain seq x y z
N ALA A 1 4.48 -15.27 10.42
CA ALA A 1 5.37 -15.03 9.26
C ALA A 1 6.65 -14.33 9.69
N LEU A 2 6.63 -13.16 10.33
CA LEU A 2 7.83 -12.39 10.73
C LEU A 2 8.80 -13.22 11.60
N PHE A 3 8.27 -13.94 12.57
CA PHE A 3 9.06 -14.83 13.41
C PHE A 3 9.84 -15.87 12.57
N ALA A 4 9.18 -16.51 11.61
CA ALA A 4 9.83 -17.53 10.77
C ALA A 4 10.93 -16.92 9.88
N VAL A 5 10.72 -15.73 9.35
CA VAL A 5 11.75 -15.03 8.56
C VAL A 5 12.95 -14.67 9.42
N ASN A 6 12.73 -14.16 10.63
CA ASN A 6 13.80 -13.86 11.57
C ASN A 6 14.59 -15.11 11.97
N THR A 7 13.89 -16.24 12.21
CA THR A 7 14.55 -17.53 12.51
C THR A 7 15.46 -17.97 11.37
N ILE A 8 15.00 -17.85 10.11
CA ILE A 8 15.83 -18.18 8.93
C ILE A 8 17.06 -17.26 8.84
N LYS A 9 16.88 -15.97 9.10
CA LYS A 9 17.97 -15.01 9.14
C LYS A 9 19.04 -15.39 10.17
N GLU A 10 18.62 -15.72 11.38
CA GLU A 10 19.51 -16.12 12.48
C GLU A 10 20.21 -17.46 12.21
N GLU A 11 19.46 -18.48 11.77
CA GLU A 11 19.99 -19.82 11.59
C GLU A 11 20.87 -19.98 10.33
N ARG A 12 20.55 -19.24 9.25
CA ARG A 12 21.18 -19.42 7.94
C ARG A 12 22.01 -18.23 7.47
N GLY A 13 21.98 -17.11 8.18
CA GLY A 13 22.67 -15.88 7.78
C GLY A 13 22.11 -15.27 6.49
N ILE A 14 20.86 -15.56 6.13
CA ILE A 14 20.20 -15.06 4.92
C ILE A 14 19.34 -13.85 5.31
N ASP A 15 19.62 -12.70 4.72
CA ASP A 15 18.83 -11.50 4.89
C ASP A 15 17.85 -11.33 3.72
N ILE A 16 16.57 -11.57 3.98
CA ILE A 16 15.50 -11.48 2.99
C ILE A 16 14.69 -10.22 3.29
N PRO A 17 14.61 -9.26 2.36
CA PRO A 17 13.74 -8.10 2.52
C PRO A 17 12.28 -8.52 2.68
N VAL A 18 11.59 -7.95 3.67
CA VAL A 18 10.20 -8.27 3.97
C VAL A 18 9.30 -7.08 3.68
N MET A 19 8.31 -7.29 2.84
CA MET A 19 7.24 -6.34 2.56
C MET A 19 5.95 -6.85 3.22
N VAL A 20 5.30 -6.01 4.02
CA VAL A 20 4.02 -6.35 4.64
C VAL A 20 2.90 -5.53 4.03
N SER A 21 1.86 -6.20 3.57
CA SER A 21 0.67 -5.56 3.02
C SER A 21 -0.56 -6.06 3.75
N GLY A 22 -1.32 -5.13 4.32
CA GLY A 22 -2.58 -5.41 5.00
C GLY A 22 -3.78 -5.11 4.14
N THR A 23 -4.94 -5.61 4.54
CA THR A 23 -6.21 -5.34 3.87
C THR A 23 -7.15 -4.60 4.82
N ILE A 24 -7.63 -3.44 4.38
CA ILE A 24 -8.71 -2.71 5.06
C ILE A 24 -10.01 -3.30 4.54
N THR A 25 -10.80 -3.89 5.43
CA THR A 25 -11.95 -4.71 5.04
C THR A 25 -13.25 -3.95 4.89
N ASP A 26 -13.31 -2.71 5.37
CA ASP A 26 -14.52 -1.90 5.33
C ASP A 26 -14.23 -0.38 5.28
N ASN A 27 -15.29 0.39 5.08
CA ASN A 27 -15.23 1.84 5.03
C ASN A 27 -14.91 2.51 6.38
N SER A 28 -14.84 1.76 7.48
CA SER A 28 -14.39 2.28 8.78
C SER A 28 -12.86 2.43 8.87
N GLY A 29 -12.14 1.94 7.85
CA GLY A 29 -10.69 2.02 7.78
C GLY A 29 -9.96 1.01 8.66
N ARG A 30 -10.62 -0.09 8.99
CA ARG A 30 -10.08 -1.12 9.86
C ARG A 30 -9.76 -2.39 9.09
N THR A 31 -8.71 -3.09 9.53
CA THR A 31 -8.42 -4.45 9.10
C THR A 31 -9.47 -5.42 9.67
N LEU A 32 -9.45 -6.66 9.21
CA LEU A 32 -10.37 -7.71 9.72
C LEU A 32 -10.26 -7.90 11.24
N SER A 33 -9.07 -7.67 11.81
CA SER A 33 -8.84 -7.70 13.26
C SER A 33 -9.23 -6.41 13.99
N GLY A 34 -9.80 -5.43 13.30
CA GLY A 34 -10.27 -4.17 13.86
C GLY A 34 -9.21 -3.08 14.03
N GLN A 35 -8.02 -3.28 13.47
CA GLN A 35 -6.91 -2.33 13.58
C GLN A 35 -7.05 -1.16 12.60
N THR A 36 -6.81 0.06 13.07
CA THR A 36 -6.58 1.24 12.24
C THR A 36 -5.24 1.14 11.49
N PRO A 37 -4.95 1.97 10.47
CA PRO A 37 -3.65 1.99 9.80
C PRO A 37 -2.48 2.15 10.77
N GLU A 38 -2.56 3.07 11.73
CA GLU A 38 -1.53 3.26 12.75
C GLU A 38 -1.38 2.02 13.66
N ALA A 39 -2.48 1.46 14.14
CA ALA A 39 -2.45 0.26 14.99
C ALA A 39 -1.87 -0.95 14.24
N PHE A 40 -2.22 -1.11 12.96
CA PHE A 40 -1.64 -2.13 12.09
C PHE A 40 -0.12 -1.94 11.95
N TYR A 41 0.33 -0.73 11.64
CA TYR A 41 1.75 -0.43 11.52
C TYR A 41 2.50 -0.72 12.84
N ASN A 42 1.99 -0.24 13.96
CA ASN A 42 2.60 -0.46 15.27
C ASN A 42 2.71 -1.95 15.62
N SER A 43 1.76 -2.77 15.22
CA SER A 43 1.76 -4.21 15.50
C SER A 43 2.86 -4.99 14.76
N ILE A 44 3.35 -4.47 13.63
CA ILE A 44 4.37 -5.11 12.79
C ILE A 44 5.71 -4.39 12.81
N SER A 45 5.79 -3.19 13.36
CA SER A 45 6.99 -2.33 13.34
C SER A 45 8.20 -2.89 14.11
N HIS A 46 7.98 -3.91 14.96
CA HIS A 46 9.04 -4.65 15.62
C HIS A 46 9.86 -5.52 14.65
N GLY A 47 9.34 -5.82 13.46
CA GLY A 47 10.05 -6.56 12.42
C GLY A 47 11.02 -5.68 11.65
N ASP A 48 12.05 -6.30 11.08
CA ASP A 48 12.95 -5.65 10.12
C ASP A 48 12.28 -5.65 8.74
N LEU A 49 11.51 -4.61 8.45
CA LEU A 49 10.67 -4.51 7.27
C LEU A 49 11.25 -3.52 6.24
N LEU A 50 11.18 -3.89 4.97
CA LEU A 50 11.46 -2.99 3.85
C LEU A 50 10.31 -2.01 3.62
N SER A 51 9.08 -2.52 3.62
CA SER A 51 7.90 -1.70 3.38
C SER A 51 6.67 -2.19 4.12
N VAL A 52 5.76 -1.26 4.32
CA VAL A 52 4.40 -1.50 4.83
C VAL A 52 3.39 -0.88 3.89
N GLY A 53 2.24 -1.46 3.76
CA GLY A 53 1.21 -0.90 2.90
C GLY A 53 -0.13 -1.58 3.00
N PHE A 54 -1.01 -1.20 2.08
CA PHE A 54 -2.34 -1.76 1.95
C PHE A 54 -2.61 -2.25 0.53
N ASN A 55 -3.48 -3.21 0.42
CA ASN A 55 -3.95 -3.76 -0.85
C ASN A 55 -5.41 -4.16 -0.78
N CYS A 56 -6.03 -4.24 -1.94
CA CYS A 56 -7.36 -4.82 -2.13
C CYS A 56 -8.48 -4.13 -1.34
N ALA A 57 -9.65 -4.71 -1.34
CA ALA A 57 -10.90 -4.33 -0.69
C ALA A 57 -11.49 -2.98 -1.14
N LEU A 58 -10.68 -1.95 -1.28
CA LEU A 58 -11.09 -0.59 -1.64
C LEU A 58 -10.47 -0.16 -2.98
N GLY A 59 -11.13 0.77 -3.66
CA GLY A 59 -10.55 1.48 -4.79
C GLY A 59 -9.56 2.56 -4.33
N ALA A 60 -8.86 3.17 -5.30
CA ALA A 60 -7.84 4.17 -5.01
C ALA A 60 -8.43 5.38 -4.26
N ASP A 61 -9.61 5.84 -4.66
CA ASP A 61 -10.26 7.01 -4.04
C ASP A 61 -10.60 6.76 -2.56
N GLN A 62 -11.14 5.59 -2.23
CA GLN A 62 -11.46 5.22 -0.86
C GLN A 62 -10.21 4.94 -0.02
N MET A 63 -9.12 4.47 -0.64
CA MET A 63 -7.87 4.15 0.04
C MET A 63 -7.06 5.40 0.42
N ARG A 64 -7.33 6.53 -0.21
CA ARG A 64 -6.59 7.79 -0.11
C ARG A 64 -6.30 8.22 1.33
N GLN A 65 -7.33 8.29 2.17
CA GLN A 65 -7.18 8.74 3.57
C GLN A 65 -6.31 7.78 4.40
N TYR A 66 -6.40 6.49 4.14
CA TYR A 66 -5.65 5.47 4.89
C TYR A 66 -4.18 5.44 4.50
N ILE A 67 -3.87 5.68 3.24
CA ILE A 67 -2.50 5.84 2.76
C ILE A 67 -1.88 7.12 3.28
N ALA A 68 -2.63 8.22 3.35
CA ALA A 68 -2.17 9.47 3.96
C ALA A 68 -1.83 9.27 5.45
N GLU A 69 -2.68 8.58 6.20
CA GLU A 69 -2.44 8.26 7.61
C GLU A 69 -1.19 7.38 7.77
N LEU A 70 -1.08 6.30 7.00
CA LEU A 70 0.09 5.41 7.05
C LEU A 70 1.38 6.14 6.71
N ALA A 71 1.36 7.00 5.68
CA ALA A 71 2.51 7.79 5.29
C ALA A 71 2.98 8.76 6.37
N GLY A 72 2.03 9.23 7.21
CA GLY A 72 2.32 10.12 8.34
C GLY A 72 3.01 9.44 9.52
N VAL A 73 2.86 8.12 9.67
CA VAL A 73 3.40 7.37 10.82
C VAL A 73 4.53 6.40 10.44
N SER A 74 4.63 5.98 9.18
CA SER A 74 5.61 4.99 8.75
C SER A 74 7.03 5.55 8.69
N GLU A 75 7.97 4.85 9.30
CA GLU A 75 9.42 5.11 9.21
C GLU A 75 10.09 4.36 8.06
N ILE A 76 9.36 3.49 7.37
CA ILE A 76 9.83 2.67 6.26
C ILE A 76 9.05 2.98 4.96
N TYR A 77 9.44 2.36 3.85
CA TYR A 77 8.76 2.56 2.58
C TYR A 77 7.27 2.19 2.65
N VAL A 78 6.45 2.94 1.93
CA VAL A 78 5.00 2.75 1.87
C VAL A 78 4.58 2.20 0.51
N SER A 79 3.78 1.15 0.52
CA SER A 79 3.22 0.52 -0.66
C SER A 79 1.69 0.57 -0.68
N CYS A 80 1.10 0.61 -1.86
CA CYS A 80 -0.36 0.49 -1.99
C CYS A 80 -0.76 -0.13 -3.33
N TYR A 81 -1.68 -1.09 -3.26
CA TYR A 81 -2.24 -1.81 -4.41
C TYR A 81 -3.77 -1.83 -4.32
N PRO A 82 -4.45 -0.73 -4.69
CA PRO A 82 -5.91 -0.67 -4.62
C PRO A 82 -6.57 -1.47 -5.74
N ASN A 83 -7.86 -1.76 -5.57
CA ASN A 83 -8.70 -2.29 -6.65
C ASN A 83 -8.97 -1.19 -7.69
N ALA A 84 -9.40 -1.60 -8.88
CA ALA A 84 -9.93 -0.69 -9.91
C ALA A 84 -11.36 -0.23 -9.55
N GLY A 85 -11.51 0.41 -8.38
CA GLY A 85 -12.77 0.83 -7.80
C GLY A 85 -13.36 -0.20 -6.83
N LEU A 86 -14.65 -0.02 -6.54
CA LEU A 86 -15.45 -0.98 -5.79
C LEU A 86 -16.20 -1.90 -6.76
N PRO A 87 -16.45 -3.16 -6.39
CA PRO A 87 -17.22 -4.05 -7.25
C PRO A 87 -18.66 -3.51 -7.42
N ASN A 88 -19.14 -3.50 -8.67
CA ASN A 88 -20.53 -3.17 -9.00
C ASN A 88 -21.48 -4.32 -8.66
N GLU A 89 -22.77 -4.17 -8.97
CA GLU A 89 -23.80 -5.19 -8.72
C GLU A 89 -23.56 -6.54 -9.44
N PHE A 90 -22.72 -6.54 -10.48
CA PHE A 90 -22.30 -7.74 -11.22
C PHE A 90 -20.96 -8.30 -10.75
N GLY A 91 -20.33 -7.67 -9.74
CA GLY A 91 -19.01 -8.04 -9.27
C GLY A 91 -17.84 -7.56 -10.14
N GLU A 92 -18.12 -6.66 -11.09
CA GLU A 92 -17.13 -6.08 -11.99
C GLU A 92 -16.55 -4.78 -11.41
N TYR A 93 -15.36 -4.39 -11.86
CA TYR A 93 -14.65 -3.20 -11.43
C TYR A 93 -14.62 -2.18 -12.56
N ASP A 94 -15.06 -0.94 -12.29
CA ASP A 94 -15.36 0.05 -13.31
C ASP A 94 -14.36 1.23 -13.37
N ASP A 95 -13.39 1.31 -12.47
CA ASP A 95 -12.40 2.38 -12.53
C ASP A 95 -11.52 2.24 -13.78
N THR A 96 -11.46 3.32 -14.56
CA THR A 96 -10.64 3.36 -15.77
C THR A 96 -9.15 3.52 -15.42
N PRO A 97 -8.22 3.14 -16.34
CA PRO A 97 -6.81 3.41 -16.17
C PRO A 97 -6.50 4.88 -15.89
N GLU A 98 -7.16 5.81 -16.57
CA GLU A 98 -6.98 7.26 -16.39
C GLU A 98 -7.50 7.71 -15.02
N GLY A 99 -8.67 7.26 -14.61
CA GLY A 99 -9.29 7.62 -13.34
C GLY A 99 -8.44 7.15 -12.17
N MET A 100 -8.03 5.89 -12.19
CA MET A 100 -7.21 5.29 -11.14
C MET A 100 -5.82 5.92 -11.07
N SER A 101 -5.16 6.13 -12.22
CA SER A 101 -3.82 6.73 -12.26
C SER A 101 -3.82 8.18 -11.78
N LYS A 102 -4.91 8.92 -11.99
CA LYS A 102 -5.07 10.29 -11.50
C LYS A 102 -5.06 10.35 -9.97
N VAL A 103 -5.78 9.47 -9.31
CA VAL A 103 -5.81 9.40 -7.84
C VAL A 103 -4.45 8.99 -7.29
N ILE A 104 -3.82 7.97 -7.85
CA ILE A 104 -2.49 7.52 -7.42
C ILE A 104 -1.42 8.58 -7.67
N SER A 105 -1.53 9.34 -8.76
CA SER A 105 -0.67 10.49 -9.05
C SER A 105 -0.71 11.53 -7.93
N GLU A 106 -1.89 11.80 -7.38
CA GLU A 106 -2.02 12.68 -6.21
C GLU A 106 -1.25 12.14 -4.99
N TRP A 107 -1.26 10.84 -4.76
CA TRP A 107 -0.47 10.25 -3.67
C TRP A 107 1.04 10.43 -3.88
N CYS A 108 1.50 10.28 -5.12
CA CYS A 108 2.90 10.52 -5.49
C CYS A 108 3.27 11.99 -5.30
N GLU A 109 2.40 12.92 -5.72
CA GLU A 109 2.61 14.36 -5.57
C GLU A 109 2.71 14.78 -4.10
N ASN A 110 1.87 14.19 -3.24
CA ASN A 110 1.89 14.43 -1.80
C ASN A 110 3.05 13.72 -1.07
N GLY A 111 3.80 12.87 -1.73
CA GLY A 111 4.90 12.13 -1.12
C GLY A 111 4.43 11.06 -0.14
N TRP A 112 3.33 10.35 -0.44
CA TRP A 112 2.77 9.34 0.46
C TRP A 112 3.23 7.91 0.15
N VAL A 113 3.71 7.64 -1.05
CA VAL A 113 4.00 6.28 -1.52
C VAL A 113 5.38 6.14 -2.15
N ASN A 114 5.92 4.93 -2.06
CA ASN A 114 7.16 4.52 -2.70
C ASN A 114 6.92 3.43 -3.76
N ILE A 115 5.94 2.56 -3.51
CA ILE A 115 5.63 1.41 -4.34
C ILE A 115 4.13 1.44 -4.61
N VAL A 116 3.74 1.43 -5.87
CA VAL A 116 2.34 1.44 -6.27
C VAL A 116 2.06 0.39 -7.32
N GLY A 117 0.83 -0.07 -7.36
CA GLY A 117 0.35 -1.03 -8.33
C GLY A 117 -1.16 -1.13 -8.27
N GLY A 118 -1.69 -2.30 -8.53
CA GLY A 118 -3.11 -2.56 -8.47
C GLY A 118 -3.43 -3.96 -7.97
N CYS A 119 -4.69 -4.18 -7.63
CA CYS A 119 -5.23 -5.47 -7.19
C CYS A 119 -6.43 -5.84 -8.06
N CYS A 120 -7.57 -6.17 -7.48
CA CYS A 120 -8.73 -6.66 -8.23
C CYS A 120 -9.21 -5.67 -9.30
N GLY A 121 -9.51 -6.20 -10.47
CA GLY A 121 -10.00 -5.43 -11.62
C GLY A 121 -8.94 -4.64 -12.37
N THR A 122 -7.69 -4.59 -11.92
CA THR A 122 -6.63 -3.90 -12.65
C THR A 122 -6.10 -4.75 -13.80
N THR A 123 -5.85 -4.10 -14.92
CA THR A 123 -5.34 -4.67 -16.16
C THR A 123 -3.96 -4.11 -16.48
N PRO A 124 -3.24 -4.66 -17.47
CA PRO A 124 -1.99 -4.07 -17.93
C PRO A 124 -2.09 -2.58 -18.29
N ASP A 125 -3.24 -2.13 -18.83
CA ASP A 125 -3.46 -0.73 -19.17
C ASP A 125 -3.54 0.16 -17.93
N HIS A 126 -4.16 -0.32 -16.83
CA HIS A 126 -4.14 0.36 -15.54
C HIS A 126 -2.70 0.53 -15.03
N ILE A 127 -1.92 -0.53 -15.05
CA ILE A 127 -0.53 -0.50 -14.58
C ILE A 127 0.33 0.42 -15.45
N ALA A 128 0.14 0.41 -16.76
CA ALA A 128 0.84 1.31 -17.68
C ALA A 128 0.52 2.79 -17.37
N ALA A 129 -0.75 3.11 -17.14
CA ALA A 129 -1.18 4.46 -16.80
C ALA A 129 -0.61 4.92 -15.45
N ILE A 130 -0.67 4.07 -14.43
CA ILE A 130 -0.10 4.33 -13.10
C ILE A 130 1.42 4.56 -13.21
N SER A 131 2.14 3.68 -13.89
CA SER A 131 3.59 3.79 -14.07
C SER A 131 3.97 5.10 -14.77
N LYS A 132 3.24 5.47 -15.82
CA LYS A 132 3.46 6.73 -16.55
C LYS A 132 3.22 7.96 -15.66
N ALA A 133 2.14 7.94 -14.87
CA ALA A 133 1.79 9.03 -13.98
C ALA A 133 2.81 9.22 -12.86
N CYS A 134 3.27 8.12 -12.24
CA CYS A 134 4.17 8.17 -11.09
C CYS A 134 5.61 8.54 -11.44
N LYS A 135 6.08 8.26 -12.67
CA LYS A 135 7.46 8.55 -13.10
C LYS A 135 7.87 10.02 -13.01
N GLN A 136 6.92 10.92 -13.01
CA GLN A 136 7.19 12.37 -12.95
C GLN A 136 7.34 12.92 -11.53
N PHE A 137 7.16 12.10 -10.52
CA PHE A 137 7.26 12.49 -9.12
C PHE A 137 8.43 11.79 -8.42
N SER A 138 8.99 12.48 -7.41
CA SER A 138 9.97 11.87 -6.52
C SER A 138 9.28 10.89 -5.57
N PRO A 139 9.95 9.78 -5.20
CA PRO A 139 9.42 8.86 -4.20
C PRO A 139 9.27 9.56 -2.84
N ARG A 140 8.38 8.99 -2.00
CA ARG A 140 8.25 9.43 -0.62
C ARG A 140 9.60 9.40 0.09
N PRO A 141 10.04 10.52 0.71
CA PRO A 141 11.25 10.50 1.51
C PRO A 141 11.04 9.67 2.78
N LEU A 142 12.06 8.93 3.19
CA LEU A 142 12.04 8.32 4.52
C LEU A 142 12.20 9.43 5.57
N PRO A 143 11.50 9.33 6.72
CA PRO A 143 11.69 10.28 7.80
C PRO A 143 13.16 10.26 8.28
N THR A 144 13.74 11.43 8.45
CA THR A 144 15.03 11.54 9.12
C THR A 144 14.80 11.35 10.62
N MET A 145 15.45 10.35 11.18
CA MET A 145 15.51 10.21 12.62
C MET A 145 16.27 11.41 13.21
N ALA A 146 15.56 12.15 14.01
CA ALA A 146 16.16 13.26 14.75
C ALA A 146 17.01 12.74 15.91
#